data_0be155fa9e716fdc83f301edcfb46ff6
#
_entry.id   0be155fa9e716fdc83f301edcfb46ff6
#
_cell.length_a   1.000
_cell.length_b   1.000
_cell.length_c   1.000
_cell.angle_alpha   90.00
_cell.angle_beta   90.00
_cell.angle_gamma   90.00
#
_symmetry.space_group_name_H-M   'P 1'
#
loop_
_entity.id
_entity.type
_entity.pdbx_description
1 polymer ?
#
loop_
_entity_poly.entity_id
_entity_poly.type
_entity_poly.pdbx_seq_one_letter_code
_entity_poly.pdbx_strand_id
1 'polypeptide(L)'
;MAAISFDRPRYNRESLRRSASSLLAVVRGCPSFEVARDRLRARVSQLYFDTLRGRTELPSSELIRVRDCSSAMGTILSERADARAGFSVTEALWDIARGHPRDDLQPGFYAEIIHMVEALEGKARFQFTGNRRMRTGVSGRQAAKARSRELDRLWSLAEARMQQYAVGLAEESIERRAERRAKILDAFGAGSEEWNDWAWQIRHVVDTLDGLQKLVHLTDEERQGIERATANRLPFGVTPYYASLMDDETDGVRDRTLRAQVIPPTGYVEQMVAHRTNLERSCDFMLESDTSPVDLVTRRYPAIVILKPFNTCPQICVYCQRNWEIDQVMAPGALAPQAKIEAAMSWIERHPSVREVLITGGDPFALSDSRLEKMLGRLASIPHVDMIRFGTRTPVTLPMRIDDRLADMLGSFREPGRRDVVVVTHVEHSYEVTPEMAQAVDRLRRAGLAVYNQHVFTFFTSRRFEAALLRMVLRRIGVEPYYTFAPKGKEETAAYRVPLARLLQEQKEEARLMPGTRRTDEAVYNVPGLGKNYLRARQHRDLLSILPDGSRVYEFHPWEKNVIEQDTYVGADVSILDYLERLA
;
A
#
# COMPACT_ATOMS: atom_id res chain seq x y z
N MET A 1 -13.39 -5.89 20.00
CA MET A 1 -12.46 -6.78 19.24
C MET A 1 -12.09 -7.95 20.12
N ALA A 2 -12.25 -9.20 19.68
CA ALA A 2 -11.49 -10.26 20.32
C ALA A 2 -10.02 -9.95 19.99
N ALA A 3 -9.26 -9.53 21.00
CA ALA A 3 -7.82 -9.34 20.88
C ALA A 3 -7.24 -10.59 20.23
N ILE A 4 -6.42 -10.42 19.19
CA ILE A 4 -5.58 -11.50 18.70
C ILE A 4 -4.64 -11.78 19.87
N SER A 5 -4.95 -12.81 20.67
CA SER A 5 -4.11 -13.21 21.79
C SER A 5 -2.80 -13.73 21.19
N PHE A 6 -1.79 -12.89 21.25
CA PHE A 6 -0.44 -13.22 20.79
C PHE A 6 0.33 -13.79 21.98
N ASP A 7 0.52 -15.10 21.96
CA ASP A 7 1.34 -15.79 22.96
C ASP A 7 2.81 -15.76 22.52
N ARG A 8 3.47 -14.57 22.61
CA ARG A 8 4.90 -14.40 22.30
C ARG A 8 5.78 -15.39 23.04
N PRO A 9 5.57 -15.71 24.33
CA PRO A 9 6.30 -16.76 25.05
C PRO A 9 6.23 -18.13 24.39
N ARG A 10 5.23 -18.40 23.56
CA ARG A 10 5.10 -19.66 22.81
C ARG A 10 6.20 -19.85 21.78
N TYR A 11 6.74 -18.75 21.22
CA TYR A 11 7.74 -18.81 20.17
C TYR A 11 9.14 -18.66 20.74
N ASN A 12 9.74 -19.81 21.04
CA ASN A 12 11.07 -19.91 21.63
C ASN A 12 11.80 -21.15 21.10
N ARG A 13 13.08 -21.28 21.50
CA ARG A 13 13.95 -22.39 21.12
C ARG A 13 13.35 -23.76 21.43
N GLU A 14 12.74 -23.92 22.59
CA GLU A 14 12.18 -25.20 23.02
C GLU A 14 10.98 -25.60 22.16
N SER A 15 10.10 -24.66 21.86
CA SER A 15 8.97 -24.86 20.96
C SER A 15 9.41 -25.25 19.56
N LEU A 16 10.45 -24.58 19.03
CA LEU A 16 11.05 -24.97 17.75
C LEU A 16 11.62 -26.39 17.81
N ARG A 17 12.36 -26.76 18.87
CA ARG A 17 12.90 -28.12 19.01
C ARG A 17 11.81 -29.18 19.01
N ARG A 18 10.66 -28.89 19.58
CA ARG A 18 9.49 -29.81 19.57
C ARG A 18 8.85 -29.89 18.19
N SER A 19 8.53 -28.74 17.60
CA SER A 19 7.82 -28.68 16.30
C SER A 19 8.69 -29.17 15.13
N ALA A 20 9.98 -28.87 15.15
CA ALA A 20 10.93 -29.22 14.10
C ALA A 20 11.79 -30.47 14.43
N SER A 21 11.38 -31.30 15.36
CA SER A 21 12.19 -32.43 15.87
C SER A 21 12.70 -33.36 14.77
N SER A 22 11.89 -33.67 13.76
CA SER A 22 12.25 -34.51 12.63
C SER A 22 13.31 -33.86 11.73
N LEU A 23 13.20 -32.55 11.51
CA LEU A 23 14.16 -31.79 10.69
C LEU A 23 15.48 -31.59 11.43
N LEU A 24 15.42 -31.23 12.73
CA LEU A 24 16.62 -31.05 13.56
C LEU A 24 17.38 -32.35 13.81
N ALA A 25 16.68 -33.49 13.85
CA ALA A 25 17.32 -34.81 13.99
C ALA A 25 18.27 -35.11 12.82
N VAL A 26 17.97 -34.65 11.62
CA VAL A 26 18.77 -34.85 10.41
C VAL A 26 20.17 -34.21 10.52
N VAL A 27 20.29 -33.10 11.28
CA VAL A 27 21.53 -32.31 11.36
C VAL A 27 22.27 -32.42 12.67
N ARG A 28 21.66 -32.97 13.72
CA ARG A 28 22.24 -33.02 15.07
C ARG A 28 23.61 -33.65 15.11
N GLY A 29 23.84 -34.73 14.35
CA GLY A 29 25.09 -35.49 14.29
C GLY A 29 25.99 -35.13 13.10
N CYS A 30 25.74 -34.04 12.39
CA CYS A 30 26.58 -33.65 11.26
C CYS A 30 27.95 -33.15 11.72
N PRO A 31 29.05 -33.60 11.08
CA PRO A 31 30.40 -33.23 11.47
C PRO A 31 30.77 -31.78 11.07
N SER A 32 30.14 -31.24 10.03
CA SER A 32 30.38 -29.88 9.56
C SER A 32 29.10 -29.20 9.14
N PHE A 33 29.19 -27.88 8.96
CA PHE A 33 28.11 -27.03 8.50
C PHE A 33 27.63 -27.38 7.08
N GLU A 34 28.56 -27.67 6.17
CA GLU A 34 28.27 -28.04 4.79
C GLU A 34 27.46 -29.35 4.74
N VAL A 35 27.88 -30.36 5.54
CA VAL A 35 27.13 -31.61 5.65
C VAL A 35 25.72 -31.39 6.23
N ALA A 36 25.60 -30.48 7.20
CA ALA A 36 24.28 -30.12 7.75
C ALA A 36 23.38 -29.48 6.69
N ARG A 37 23.92 -28.55 5.90
CA ARG A 37 23.22 -27.92 4.78
C ARG A 37 22.73 -28.94 3.77
N ASP A 38 23.60 -29.81 3.30
CA ASP A 38 23.26 -30.82 2.31
C ASP A 38 22.16 -31.76 2.79
N ARG A 39 22.24 -32.19 4.05
CA ARG A 39 21.22 -33.07 4.64
C ARG A 39 19.85 -32.36 4.80
N LEU A 40 19.82 -31.09 5.23
CA LEU A 40 18.58 -30.32 5.30
C LEU A 40 17.96 -30.16 3.93
N ARG A 41 18.76 -29.77 2.94
CA ARG A 41 18.28 -29.62 1.55
C ARG A 41 17.76 -30.94 0.97
N ALA A 42 18.46 -32.04 1.20
CA ALA A 42 18.05 -33.37 0.77
C ALA A 42 16.69 -33.76 1.43
N ARG A 43 16.54 -33.48 2.73
CA ARG A 43 15.28 -33.75 3.44
C ARG A 43 14.12 -32.94 2.91
N VAL A 44 14.32 -31.65 2.69
CA VAL A 44 13.28 -30.75 2.12
C VAL A 44 12.92 -31.20 0.70
N SER A 45 13.90 -31.54 -0.13
CA SER A 45 13.69 -32.07 -1.48
C SER A 45 12.90 -33.38 -1.45
N GLN A 46 13.23 -34.28 -0.52
CA GLN A 46 12.47 -35.53 -0.35
C GLN A 46 11.00 -35.26 -0.05
N LEU A 47 10.68 -34.36 0.88
CA LEU A 47 9.30 -33.99 1.20
C LEU A 47 8.57 -33.44 -0.03
N TYR A 48 9.22 -32.63 -0.83
CA TYR A 48 8.66 -32.15 -2.11
C TYR A 48 8.35 -33.30 -3.07
N PHE A 49 9.33 -34.18 -3.33
CA PHE A 49 9.15 -35.30 -4.26
C PHE A 49 8.13 -36.35 -3.77
N ASP A 50 8.00 -36.55 -2.46
CA ASP A 50 6.99 -37.45 -1.90
C ASP A 50 5.57 -36.96 -2.21
N THR A 51 5.35 -35.63 -2.24
CA THR A 51 4.07 -35.07 -2.68
C THR A 51 3.78 -35.29 -4.18
N LEU A 52 4.83 -35.27 -5.02
CA LEU A 52 4.69 -35.50 -6.47
C LEU A 52 4.43 -36.97 -6.79
N ARG A 53 5.03 -37.88 -6.01
CA ARG A 53 4.91 -39.34 -6.20
C ARG A 53 3.67 -39.96 -5.55
N GLY A 54 2.81 -39.12 -4.94
CA GLY A 54 1.62 -39.63 -4.25
C GLY A 54 1.92 -40.48 -3.01
N ARG A 55 3.12 -40.32 -2.41
CA ARG A 55 3.53 -41.05 -1.22
C ARG A 55 3.01 -40.45 0.10
N THR A 56 2.06 -39.55 0.03
CA THR A 56 1.46 -38.89 1.19
C THR A 56 -0.04 -38.95 1.08
N GLU A 57 -0.73 -39.20 2.19
CA GLU A 57 -2.21 -39.21 2.28
C GLU A 57 -2.81 -37.82 2.57
N LEU A 58 -2.04 -36.76 2.36
CA LEU A 58 -2.47 -35.39 2.62
C LEU A 58 -3.54 -34.92 1.63
N PRO A 59 -4.52 -34.12 2.07
CA PRO A 59 -5.46 -33.45 1.17
C PRO A 59 -4.75 -32.57 0.16
N SER A 60 -5.30 -32.38 -1.05
CA SER A 60 -4.69 -31.59 -2.12
C SER A 60 -4.27 -30.17 -1.69
N SER A 61 -5.04 -29.53 -0.81
CA SER A 61 -4.70 -28.21 -0.26
C SER A 61 -3.42 -28.22 0.59
N GLU A 62 -3.18 -29.29 1.32
CA GLU A 62 -1.97 -29.48 2.12
C GLU A 62 -0.78 -29.85 1.22
N LEU A 63 -0.97 -30.67 0.21
CA LEU A 63 0.07 -31.01 -0.78
C LEU A 63 0.64 -29.76 -1.46
N ILE A 64 -0.23 -28.82 -1.87
CA ILE A 64 0.20 -27.55 -2.47
C ILE A 64 1.06 -26.77 -1.46
N ARG A 65 0.65 -26.73 -0.20
CA ARG A 65 1.36 -26.01 0.86
C ARG A 65 2.74 -26.61 1.15
N VAL A 66 2.83 -27.93 1.22
CA VAL A 66 4.11 -28.64 1.37
C VAL A 66 5.06 -28.29 0.22
N ARG A 67 4.56 -28.29 -1.02
CA ARG A 67 5.36 -27.93 -2.21
C ARG A 67 5.85 -26.48 -2.14
N ASP A 68 4.95 -25.56 -1.81
CA ASP A 68 5.29 -24.13 -1.71
C ASP A 68 6.34 -23.86 -0.64
N CYS A 69 6.17 -24.46 0.56
CA CYS A 69 7.13 -24.33 1.65
C CYS A 69 8.45 -25.07 1.35
N SER A 70 8.41 -26.22 0.68
CA SER A 70 9.63 -26.92 0.27
C SER A 70 10.45 -26.09 -0.73
N SER A 71 9.80 -25.44 -1.68
CA SER A 71 10.48 -24.55 -2.63
C SER A 71 11.14 -23.37 -1.91
N ALA A 72 10.40 -22.69 -1.02
CA ALA A 72 10.91 -21.56 -0.24
C ALA A 72 12.08 -21.99 0.67
N MET A 73 11.91 -23.09 1.41
CA MET A 73 12.97 -23.61 2.28
C MET A 73 14.20 -24.05 1.48
N GLY A 74 14.01 -24.63 0.29
CA GLY A 74 15.13 -24.99 -0.60
C GLY A 74 15.97 -23.78 -1.02
N THR A 75 15.35 -22.63 -1.24
CA THR A 75 16.04 -21.35 -1.48
C THR A 75 16.75 -20.86 -0.23
N ILE A 76 16.04 -20.79 0.92
CA ILE A 76 16.55 -20.31 2.21
C ILE A 76 17.80 -21.09 2.66
N LEU A 77 17.85 -22.39 2.41
CA LEU A 77 18.98 -23.27 2.80
C LEU A 77 20.15 -23.24 1.80
N SER A 78 20.14 -22.37 0.80
CA SER A 78 21.22 -22.29 -0.20
C SER A 78 22.36 -21.35 0.25
N GLU A 79 23.59 -21.65 -0.20
CA GLU A 79 24.75 -20.77 0.02
C GLU A 79 24.55 -19.38 -0.57
N ARG A 80 23.92 -19.31 -1.75
CA ARG A 80 23.61 -18.05 -2.39
C ARG A 80 22.68 -17.20 -1.51
N ALA A 81 21.69 -17.81 -0.86
CA ALA A 81 20.78 -17.11 0.02
C ALA A 81 21.50 -16.56 1.27
N ASP A 82 22.35 -17.35 1.89
CA ASP A 82 23.17 -16.93 3.03
C ASP A 82 24.05 -15.72 2.66
N ALA A 83 24.76 -15.81 1.53
CA ALA A 83 25.64 -14.74 1.06
C ALA A 83 24.87 -13.43 0.74
N ARG A 84 23.67 -13.54 0.17
CA ARG A 84 22.86 -12.38 -0.21
C ARG A 84 22.10 -11.75 0.97
N ALA A 85 21.69 -12.56 1.94
CA ALA A 85 20.93 -12.10 3.11
C ALA A 85 21.84 -11.69 4.29
N GLY A 86 23.11 -12.07 4.28
CA GLY A 86 24.02 -11.84 5.39
C GLY A 86 23.69 -12.65 6.66
N PHE A 87 22.85 -13.68 6.54
CA PHE A 87 22.41 -14.52 7.66
C PHE A 87 22.09 -15.94 7.18
N SER A 88 22.56 -16.95 7.91
CA SER A 88 22.34 -18.37 7.60
C SER A 88 21.29 -19.01 8.51
N VAL A 89 20.13 -19.29 7.96
CA VAL A 89 19.10 -20.11 8.64
C VAL A 89 19.58 -21.53 8.86
N THR A 90 20.40 -22.07 7.95
CA THR A 90 21.03 -23.40 8.11
C THR A 90 21.89 -23.48 9.35
N GLU A 91 22.76 -22.50 9.57
CA GLU A 91 23.62 -22.41 10.73
C GLU A 91 22.82 -22.31 12.03
N ALA A 92 21.80 -21.42 12.04
CA ALA A 92 20.91 -21.27 13.17
C ALA A 92 20.21 -22.58 13.54
N LEU A 93 19.69 -23.33 12.56
CA LEU A 93 19.05 -24.63 12.79
C LEU A 93 20.04 -25.69 13.28
N TRP A 94 21.26 -25.71 12.76
CA TRP A 94 22.32 -26.63 13.17
C TRP A 94 22.77 -26.36 14.61
N ASP A 95 22.97 -25.10 14.99
CA ASP A 95 23.31 -24.72 16.38
C ASP A 95 22.19 -25.10 17.34
N ILE A 96 20.93 -24.81 16.99
CA ILE A 96 19.79 -25.21 17.81
C ILE A 96 19.73 -26.73 18.00
N ALA A 97 20.01 -27.50 16.93
CA ALA A 97 20.00 -28.98 16.99
C ALA A 97 21.07 -29.52 17.92
N ARG A 98 22.25 -28.91 17.94
CA ARG A 98 23.42 -29.29 18.78
C ARG A 98 23.34 -28.78 20.22
N GLY A 99 22.38 -27.88 20.48
CA GLY A 99 22.23 -27.29 21.80
C GLY A 99 23.05 -26.02 22.02
N HIS A 100 23.74 -25.50 21.00
CA HIS A 100 24.49 -24.26 21.10
C HIS A 100 23.54 -23.06 21.36
N PRO A 101 23.92 -22.10 22.21
CA PRO A 101 23.14 -20.91 22.46
C PRO A 101 23.08 -20.03 21.19
N ARG A 102 21.95 -19.40 20.97
CA ARG A 102 21.69 -18.42 19.90
C ARG A 102 20.84 -17.30 20.49
N ASP A 103 21.51 -16.46 21.28
CA ASP A 103 20.86 -15.37 22.01
C ASP A 103 20.47 -14.20 21.10
N ASP A 104 20.96 -14.21 19.86
CA ASP A 104 20.58 -13.29 18.78
C ASP A 104 19.15 -13.54 18.25
N LEU A 105 18.62 -14.78 18.39
CA LEU A 105 17.33 -15.16 17.80
C LEU A 105 16.15 -14.71 18.68
N GLN A 106 15.24 -13.99 18.07
CA GLN A 106 14.03 -13.45 18.69
C GLN A 106 12.79 -14.32 18.42
N PRO A 107 11.69 -14.12 19.15
CA PRO A 107 10.44 -14.86 18.95
C PRO A 107 9.92 -14.87 17.51
N GLY A 108 10.14 -13.79 16.74
CA GLY A 108 9.77 -13.71 15.32
C GLY A 108 10.44 -14.78 14.46
N PHE A 109 11.74 -15.03 14.65
CA PHE A 109 12.45 -16.10 13.97
C PHE A 109 11.85 -17.47 14.27
N TYR A 110 11.64 -17.75 15.55
CA TYR A 110 11.06 -19.03 15.97
C TYR A 110 9.65 -19.24 15.41
N ALA A 111 8.83 -18.18 15.38
CA ALA A 111 7.48 -18.24 14.83
C ALA A 111 7.51 -18.59 13.33
N GLU A 112 8.33 -17.90 12.54
CA GLU A 112 8.46 -18.15 11.11
C GLU A 112 8.91 -19.58 10.81
N ILE A 113 9.97 -20.05 11.47
CA ILE A 113 10.50 -21.39 11.23
C ILE A 113 9.53 -22.49 11.71
N ILE A 114 8.89 -22.32 12.87
CA ILE A 114 7.89 -23.28 13.36
C ILE A 114 6.75 -23.44 12.35
N HIS A 115 6.17 -22.34 11.89
CA HIS A 115 5.06 -22.41 10.94
C HIS A 115 5.49 -22.96 9.57
N MET A 116 6.69 -22.66 9.13
CA MET A 116 7.25 -23.21 7.90
C MET A 116 7.45 -24.73 8.00
N VAL A 117 8.01 -25.23 9.11
CA VAL A 117 8.20 -26.66 9.34
C VAL A 117 6.88 -27.40 9.50
N GLU A 118 5.93 -26.84 10.26
CA GLU A 118 4.59 -27.40 10.35
C GLU A 118 3.91 -27.51 8.97
N ALA A 119 4.12 -26.54 8.10
CA ALA A 119 3.61 -26.59 6.73
C ALA A 119 4.32 -27.63 5.87
N LEU A 120 5.66 -27.77 5.99
CA LEU A 120 6.45 -28.80 5.32
C LEU A 120 6.02 -30.23 5.69
N GLU A 121 5.63 -30.44 6.96
CA GLU A 121 5.20 -31.71 7.47
C GLU A 121 3.67 -31.96 7.30
N GLY A 122 2.95 -31.05 6.66
CA GLY A 122 1.50 -31.14 6.49
C GLY A 122 0.70 -30.98 7.77
N LYS A 123 1.32 -30.43 8.83
CA LYS A 123 0.72 -30.22 10.16
C LYS A 123 0.15 -28.82 10.35
N ALA A 124 0.35 -27.91 9.40
CA ALA A 124 -0.10 -26.53 9.51
C ALA A 124 -1.62 -26.46 9.65
N ARG A 125 -2.09 -25.91 10.77
CA ARG A 125 -3.51 -25.69 11.00
C ARG A 125 -3.93 -24.38 10.37
N PHE A 126 -4.70 -24.47 9.32
CA PHE A 126 -5.28 -23.29 8.68
C PHE A 126 -6.57 -22.90 9.41
N GLN A 127 -6.52 -21.85 10.20
CA GLN A 127 -7.69 -21.22 10.78
C GLN A 127 -8.27 -20.17 9.80
N PHE A 128 -8.76 -20.61 8.67
CA PHE A 128 -9.74 -19.80 7.98
C PHE A 128 -11.08 -19.96 8.70
N THR A 129 -11.71 -18.83 9.05
CA THR A 129 -12.99 -18.70 9.71
C THR A 129 -13.94 -19.85 9.36
N GLY A 130 -13.91 -20.92 10.19
CA GLY A 130 -14.94 -21.94 10.25
C GLY A 130 -15.26 -22.67 8.96
N ASN A 131 -14.30 -23.04 8.12
CA ASN A 131 -14.53 -23.91 6.98
C ASN A 131 -15.15 -25.25 7.45
N ARG A 132 -16.47 -25.32 7.49
CA ARG A 132 -17.16 -26.61 7.52
C ARG A 132 -17.00 -27.23 6.14
N ARG A 133 -16.19 -28.29 6.05
CA ARG A 133 -16.13 -29.10 4.82
C ARG A 133 -17.55 -29.57 4.50
N MET A 134 -18.05 -29.22 3.33
CA MET A 134 -19.31 -29.75 2.86
C MET A 134 -19.22 -31.27 2.79
N ARG A 135 -20.24 -31.98 3.28
CA ARG A 135 -20.30 -33.45 3.18
C ARG A 135 -20.19 -33.86 1.71
N THR A 136 -19.24 -34.73 1.41
CA THR A 136 -19.18 -35.44 0.12
C THR A 136 -20.39 -36.37 0.01
N GLY A 137 -20.97 -36.50 -1.17
CA GLY A 137 -22.10 -37.41 -1.43
C GLY A 137 -23.45 -36.73 -1.64
N VAL A 138 -23.53 -35.39 -1.56
CA VAL A 138 -24.73 -34.62 -1.94
C VAL A 138 -24.51 -33.98 -3.31
N SER A 139 -25.46 -34.12 -4.22
CA SER A 139 -25.37 -33.56 -5.57
C SER A 139 -26.63 -32.77 -5.96
N GLY A 140 -26.60 -32.10 -7.11
CA GLY A 140 -27.75 -31.40 -7.68
C GLY A 140 -28.31 -30.28 -6.77
N ARG A 141 -29.62 -30.11 -6.76
CA ARG A 141 -30.32 -29.05 -6.06
C ARG A 141 -30.08 -29.03 -4.54
N GLN A 142 -29.91 -30.19 -3.90
CA GLN A 142 -29.62 -30.28 -2.48
C GLN A 142 -28.22 -29.76 -2.14
N ALA A 143 -27.23 -30.14 -2.96
CA ALA A 143 -25.87 -29.60 -2.84
C ALA A 143 -25.84 -28.08 -3.05
N ALA A 144 -26.56 -27.56 -4.05
CA ALA A 144 -26.67 -26.16 -4.33
C ALA A 144 -27.26 -25.37 -3.14
N LYS A 145 -28.35 -25.85 -2.54
CA LYS A 145 -28.95 -25.23 -1.36
C LYS A 145 -28.04 -25.26 -0.13
N ALA A 146 -27.33 -26.36 0.09
CA ALA A 146 -26.37 -26.47 1.20
C ALA A 146 -25.20 -25.51 1.02
N ARG A 147 -24.66 -25.43 -0.23
CA ARG A 147 -23.59 -24.50 -0.56
C ARG A 147 -24.01 -23.05 -0.42
N SER A 148 -25.21 -22.67 -0.88
CA SER A 148 -25.74 -21.30 -0.73
C SER A 148 -25.77 -20.88 0.73
N ARG A 149 -26.31 -21.70 1.63
CA ARG A 149 -26.31 -21.39 3.08
C ARG A 149 -24.91 -21.21 3.66
N GLU A 150 -23.93 -21.99 3.22
CA GLU A 150 -22.55 -21.82 3.68
C GLU A 150 -21.92 -20.55 3.13
N LEU A 151 -22.22 -20.19 1.88
CA LEU A 151 -21.77 -18.91 1.30
C LEU A 151 -22.39 -17.71 2.01
N ASP A 152 -23.68 -17.76 2.34
CA ASP A 152 -24.34 -16.70 3.15
C ASP A 152 -23.68 -16.55 4.52
N ARG A 153 -23.38 -17.67 5.19
CA ARG A 153 -22.66 -17.66 6.47
C ARG A 153 -21.25 -17.05 6.35
N LEU A 154 -20.50 -17.42 5.32
CA LEU A 154 -19.16 -16.87 5.08
C LEU A 154 -19.22 -15.36 4.81
N TRP A 155 -20.20 -14.92 4.03
CA TRP A 155 -20.42 -13.50 3.76
C TRP A 155 -20.77 -12.74 5.04
N SER A 156 -21.70 -13.23 5.86
CA SER A 156 -22.07 -12.59 7.13
C SER A 156 -20.89 -12.41 8.08
N LEU A 157 -19.95 -13.38 8.11
CA LEU A 157 -18.73 -13.24 8.91
C LEU A 157 -17.78 -12.15 8.39
N ALA A 158 -17.68 -12.00 7.07
CA ALA A 158 -16.89 -10.93 6.47
C ALA A 158 -17.56 -9.56 6.69
N GLU A 159 -18.87 -9.50 6.48
CA GLU A 159 -19.67 -8.29 6.66
C GLU A 159 -19.63 -7.77 8.11
N ALA A 160 -19.75 -8.66 9.10
CA ALA A 160 -19.60 -8.28 10.51
C ALA A 160 -18.21 -7.68 10.84
N ARG A 161 -17.17 -8.04 10.08
CA ARG A 161 -15.87 -7.38 10.19
C ARG A 161 -15.86 -6.02 9.51
N MET A 162 -16.45 -5.92 8.32
CA MET A 162 -16.54 -4.65 7.58
C MET A 162 -17.35 -3.61 8.33
N GLN A 163 -18.41 -4.00 9.06
CA GLN A 163 -19.25 -3.11 9.87
C GLN A 163 -18.50 -2.42 11.03
N GLN A 164 -17.30 -2.88 11.36
CA GLN A 164 -16.46 -2.23 12.37
C GLN A 164 -15.76 -0.96 11.84
N TYR A 165 -15.78 -0.73 10.53
CA TYR A 165 -15.11 0.40 9.90
C TYR A 165 -16.12 1.47 9.49
N ALA A 166 -15.77 2.71 9.75
CA ALA A 166 -16.59 3.84 9.36
C ALA A 166 -16.66 3.99 7.83
N VAL A 167 -17.83 4.37 7.35
CA VAL A 167 -18.09 4.69 5.93
C VAL A 167 -18.57 6.14 5.85
N GLY A 168 -17.92 6.98 5.05
CA GLY A 168 -18.25 8.39 4.93
C GLY A 168 -19.65 8.67 4.36
N LEU A 169 -20.25 7.68 3.68
CA LEU A 169 -21.63 7.73 3.17
C LEU A 169 -22.67 7.26 4.19
N ALA A 170 -22.29 6.77 5.37
CA ALA A 170 -23.22 6.39 6.42
C ALA A 170 -23.86 7.65 7.04
N GLU A 171 -25.14 7.57 7.38
CA GLU A 171 -25.92 8.68 7.93
C GLU A 171 -25.23 9.29 9.17
N GLU A 172 -24.84 8.46 10.12
CA GLU A 172 -24.07 8.88 11.30
C GLU A 172 -22.78 9.65 10.96
N SER A 173 -22.06 9.22 9.92
CA SER A 173 -20.82 9.89 9.48
C SER A 173 -21.13 11.25 8.82
N ILE A 174 -22.24 11.35 8.12
CA ILE A 174 -22.71 12.60 7.48
C ILE A 174 -23.10 13.61 8.55
N GLU A 175 -23.88 13.19 9.55
CA GLU A 175 -24.32 14.04 10.67
C GLU A 175 -23.13 14.57 11.47
N ARG A 176 -22.23 13.71 11.90
CA ARG A 176 -20.99 14.09 12.60
C ARG A 176 -20.18 15.11 11.81
N ARG A 177 -20.01 14.87 10.52
CA ARG A 177 -19.26 15.79 9.66
C ARG A 177 -19.97 17.13 9.48
N ALA A 178 -21.31 17.16 9.45
CA ALA A 178 -22.06 18.40 9.40
C ALA A 178 -21.85 19.25 10.66
N GLU A 179 -21.82 18.64 11.85
CA GLU A 179 -21.50 19.31 13.12
C GLU A 179 -20.09 19.89 13.11
N ARG A 180 -19.11 19.13 12.63
CA ARG A 180 -17.71 19.56 12.55
C ARG A 180 -17.51 20.67 11.53
N ARG A 181 -18.19 20.57 10.38
CA ARG A 181 -18.25 21.65 9.39
C ARG A 181 -18.74 22.95 10.03
N ALA A 182 -19.81 22.90 10.83
CA ALA A 182 -20.34 24.07 11.51
C ALA A 182 -19.32 24.68 12.48
N LYS A 183 -18.62 23.86 13.29
CA LYS A 183 -17.54 24.31 14.18
C LYS A 183 -16.39 24.97 13.42
N ILE A 184 -15.98 24.37 12.29
CA ILE A 184 -14.88 24.90 11.46
C ILE A 184 -15.29 26.24 10.85
N LEU A 185 -16.51 26.34 10.32
CA LEU A 185 -17.04 27.59 9.77
C LEU A 185 -17.10 28.69 10.81
N ASP A 186 -17.56 28.39 12.03
CA ASP A 186 -17.57 29.33 13.15
C ASP A 186 -16.15 29.80 13.49
N ALA A 187 -15.19 28.89 13.58
CA ALA A 187 -13.78 29.21 13.87
C ALA A 187 -13.14 30.16 12.83
N PHE A 188 -13.59 30.11 11.58
CA PHE A 188 -13.15 30.99 10.50
C PHE A 188 -14.05 32.21 10.26
N GLY A 189 -15.18 32.32 10.97
CA GLY A 189 -16.19 33.36 10.71
C GLY A 189 -16.79 33.29 9.29
N ALA A 190 -16.94 32.09 8.76
CA ALA A 190 -17.36 31.84 7.39
C ALA A 190 -18.72 31.14 7.32
N GLY A 191 -19.35 31.17 6.14
CA GLY A 191 -20.67 30.56 5.87
C GLY A 191 -20.62 29.37 4.91
N SER A 192 -21.80 28.91 4.54
CA SER A 192 -21.94 27.75 3.66
C SER A 192 -21.49 28.02 2.21
N GLU A 193 -21.54 29.27 1.77
CA GLU A 193 -21.07 29.65 0.43
C GLU A 193 -19.56 29.51 0.34
N GLU A 194 -18.84 30.06 1.33
CA GLU A 194 -17.39 29.96 1.44
C GLU A 194 -16.93 28.50 1.56
N TRP A 195 -17.67 27.66 2.30
CA TRP A 195 -17.35 26.25 2.41
C TRP A 195 -17.30 25.55 1.05
N ASN A 196 -18.19 25.90 0.15
CA ASN A 196 -18.28 25.31 -1.18
C ASN A 196 -17.36 25.99 -2.21
N ASP A 197 -16.73 27.13 -1.87
CA ASP A 197 -15.71 27.76 -2.68
C ASP A 197 -14.36 27.06 -2.48
N TRP A 198 -13.91 26.31 -3.49
CA TRP A 198 -12.62 25.63 -3.42
C TRP A 198 -11.44 26.59 -3.27
N ALA A 199 -11.54 27.83 -3.77
CA ALA A 199 -10.51 28.84 -3.59
C ALA A 199 -10.45 29.32 -2.12
N TRP A 200 -11.59 29.40 -1.43
CA TRP A 200 -11.62 29.65 0.00
C TRP A 200 -10.94 28.52 0.77
N GLN A 201 -11.24 27.27 0.45
CA GLN A 201 -10.61 26.10 1.08
C GLN A 201 -9.08 26.14 0.96
N ILE A 202 -8.55 26.50 -0.23
CA ILE A 202 -7.10 26.61 -0.47
C ILE A 202 -6.49 27.78 0.35
N ARG A 203 -7.17 28.92 0.40
CA ARG A 203 -6.69 30.08 1.19
C ARG A 203 -6.67 29.83 2.68
N HIS A 204 -7.48 28.88 3.16
CA HIS A 204 -7.61 28.55 4.58
C HIS A 204 -7.01 27.16 4.92
N VAL A 205 -6.10 26.66 4.08
CA VAL A 205 -5.33 25.46 4.42
C VAL A 205 -4.61 25.67 5.75
N VAL A 206 -4.80 24.72 6.65
CA VAL A 206 -4.23 24.76 7.99
C VAL A 206 -2.86 24.09 7.94
N ASP A 207 -1.80 24.86 8.18
CA ASP A 207 -0.39 24.44 8.07
C ASP A 207 0.41 24.63 9.36
N THR A 208 -0.28 24.96 10.47
CA THR A 208 0.32 25.18 11.79
C THR A 208 -0.38 24.37 12.87
N LEU A 209 0.32 24.09 13.97
CA LEU A 209 -0.25 23.44 15.14
C LEU A 209 -1.41 24.26 15.72
N ASP A 210 -1.19 25.58 15.93
CA ASP A 210 -2.22 26.47 16.48
C ASP A 210 -3.49 26.54 15.61
N GLY A 211 -3.32 26.45 14.31
CA GLY A 211 -4.44 26.39 13.38
C GLY A 211 -5.24 25.09 13.51
N LEU A 212 -4.55 23.95 13.52
CA LEU A 212 -5.23 22.66 13.55
C LEU A 212 -5.88 22.35 14.90
N GLN A 213 -5.25 22.67 16.02
CA GLN A 213 -5.80 22.43 17.35
C GLN A 213 -7.06 23.24 17.68
N LYS A 214 -7.33 24.32 16.93
CA LYS A 214 -8.59 25.07 17.02
C LYS A 214 -9.74 24.33 16.35
N LEU A 215 -9.44 23.45 15.41
CA LEU A 215 -10.42 22.75 14.58
C LEU A 215 -10.67 21.32 15.03
N VAL A 216 -9.64 20.63 15.53
CA VAL A 216 -9.68 19.23 15.92
C VAL A 216 -8.92 19.00 17.21
N HIS A 217 -9.40 18.03 17.98
CA HIS A 217 -8.67 17.61 19.17
C HIS A 217 -7.45 16.75 18.76
N LEU A 218 -6.27 17.08 19.26
CA LEU A 218 -5.02 16.40 18.96
C LEU A 218 -4.48 15.68 20.20
N THR A 219 -3.91 14.49 19.99
CA THR A 219 -3.13 13.79 21.03
C THR A 219 -1.81 14.52 21.29
N ASP A 220 -1.14 14.20 22.41
CA ASP A 220 0.17 14.77 22.69
C ASP A 220 1.22 14.38 21.64
N GLU A 221 1.16 13.16 21.13
CA GLU A 221 2.05 12.69 20.06
C GLU A 221 1.82 13.46 18.75
N GLU A 222 0.56 13.67 18.36
CA GLU A 222 0.20 14.45 17.18
C GLU A 222 0.66 15.91 17.29
N ARG A 223 0.45 16.54 18.46
CA ARG A 223 0.96 17.90 18.75
C ARG A 223 2.47 17.97 18.58
N GLN A 224 3.20 17.06 19.21
CA GLN A 224 4.67 17.00 19.10
C GLN A 224 5.13 16.78 17.66
N GLY A 225 4.45 15.91 16.92
CA GLY A 225 4.76 15.64 15.52
C GLY A 225 4.64 16.88 14.64
N ILE A 226 3.52 17.60 14.76
CA ILE A 226 3.28 18.85 13.99
C ILE A 226 4.26 19.94 14.42
N GLU A 227 4.46 20.14 15.72
CA GLU A 227 5.38 21.16 16.25
C GLU A 227 6.81 20.93 15.73
N ARG A 228 7.31 19.71 15.82
CA ARG A 228 8.64 19.34 15.31
C ARG A 228 8.73 19.49 13.79
N ALA A 229 7.70 19.11 13.04
CA ALA A 229 7.67 19.27 11.60
C ALA A 229 7.76 20.76 11.22
N THR A 230 6.94 21.60 11.84
CA THR A 230 6.92 23.06 11.59
C THR A 230 8.25 23.71 11.99
N ALA A 231 8.80 23.38 13.18
CA ALA A 231 10.10 23.89 13.64
C ALA A 231 11.25 23.53 12.69
N ASN A 232 11.15 22.37 12.03
CA ASN A 232 12.13 21.90 11.06
C ASN A 232 11.77 22.24 9.60
N ARG A 233 10.75 23.07 9.35
CA ARG A 233 10.29 23.46 8.00
C ARG A 233 9.98 22.25 7.11
N LEU A 234 9.43 21.18 7.68
CA LEU A 234 8.86 20.10 6.91
C LEU A 234 7.42 20.46 6.53
N PRO A 235 7.00 20.20 5.29
CA PRO A 235 5.67 20.60 4.84
C PRO A 235 4.59 19.85 5.61
N PHE A 236 3.62 20.62 6.10
CA PHE A 236 2.40 20.13 6.71
C PHE A 236 1.23 20.96 6.17
N GLY A 237 0.09 20.37 5.96
CA GLY A 237 -1.10 21.10 5.54
C GLY A 237 -2.32 20.20 5.37
N VAL A 238 -3.46 20.73 5.86
CA VAL A 238 -4.77 20.06 5.83
C VAL A 238 -5.82 21.07 5.38
N THR A 239 -6.67 20.70 4.42
CA THR A 239 -7.79 21.55 4.02
C THR A 239 -8.84 21.61 5.14
N PRO A 240 -9.59 22.73 5.31
CA PRO A 240 -10.72 22.77 6.23
C PRO A 240 -11.75 21.65 5.99
N TYR A 241 -11.99 21.31 4.73
CA TYR A 241 -12.83 20.18 4.37
C TYR A 241 -12.31 18.86 4.94
N TYR A 242 -11.01 18.52 4.75
CA TYR A 242 -10.46 17.27 5.25
C TYR A 242 -10.38 17.25 6.78
N ALA A 243 -10.14 18.40 7.43
CA ALA A 243 -10.22 18.53 8.87
C ALA A 243 -11.63 18.16 9.41
N SER A 244 -12.68 18.41 8.65
CA SER A 244 -14.03 17.99 9.04
C SER A 244 -14.26 16.46 9.06
N LEU A 245 -13.36 15.69 8.49
CA LEU A 245 -13.36 14.22 8.55
C LEU A 245 -12.66 13.67 9.81
N MET A 246 -11.94 14.52 10.56
CA MET A 246 -11.27 14.12 11.80
C MET A 246 -12.22 14.25 12.97
N ASP A 247 -12.29 13.25 13.85
CA ASP A 247 -13.16 13.27 15.01
C ASP A 247 -12.60 14.11 16.17
N ASP A 248 -13.47 14.63 17.03
CA ASP A 248 -13.08 15.33 18.25
C ASP A 248 -12.60 14.37 19.36
N GLU A 249 -12.83 13.07 19.19
CA GLU A 249 -12.42 12.03 20.13
C GLU A 249 -10.99 11.56 19.80
N THR A 250 -10.07 11.67 20.75
CA THR A 250 -8.65 11.33 20.54
C THR A 250 -8.32 9.85 20.52
N ASP A 251 -9.17 9.03 21.13
CA ASP A 251 -9.07 7.56 21.10
C ASP A 251 -9.76 6.96 19.86
N GLY A 252 -10.15 7.82 18.93
CA GLY A 252 -10.94 7.54 17.75
C GLY A 252 -10.34 6.46 16.86
N VAL A 253 -10.95 5.29 16.90
CA VAL A 253 -10.67 4.20 15.97
C VAL A 253 -11.12 4.58 14.55
N ARG A 254 -12.07 5.51 14.43
CA ARG A 254 -12.75 5.89 13.19
C ARG A 254 -11.89 6.68 12.22
N ASP A 255 -11.24 7.73 12.73
CA ASP A 255 -10.47 8.69 11.93
C ASP A 255 -8.95 8.46 12.01
N ARG A 256 -8.50 7.48 12.78
CA ARG A 256 -7.08 7.15 12.94
C ARG A 256 -6.35 7.02 11.61
N THR A 257 -6.99 6.37 10.65
CA THR A 257 -6.42 6.21 9.30
C THR A 257 -6.29 7.54 8.58
N LEU A 258 -7.25 8.45 8.74
CA LEU A 258 -7.24 9.77 8.11
C LEU A 258 -6.14 10.65 8.71
N ARG A 259 -6.06 10.68 10.05
CA ARG A 259 -5.02 11.42 10.78
C ARG A 259 -3.62 10.97 10.41
N ALA A 260 -3.39 9.65 10.38
CA ALA A 260 -2.11 9.08 10.01
C ALA A 260 -1.63 9.45 8.60
N GLN A 261 -2.54 9.86 7.72
CA GLN A 261 -2.17 10.27 6.36
C GLN A 261 -1.60 11.68 6.29
N VAL A 262 -1.93 12.54 7.23
CA VAL A 262 -1.64 13.98 7.14
C VAL A 262 -0.89 14.53 8.36
N ILE A 263 -1.04 13.92 9.52
CA ILE A 263 -0.32 14.32 10.73
C ILE A 263 1.02 13.58 10.77
N PRO A 264 2.14 14.29 10.69
CA PRO A 264 3.46 13.68 10.68
C PRO A 264 3.81 13.08 12.04
N PRO A 265 4.07 11.76 12.16
CA PRO A 265 4.56 11.20 13.41
C PRO A 265 6.00 11.64 13.71
N THR A 266 6.37 11.68 14.98
CA THR A 266 7.69 12.17 15.43
C THR A 266 8.85 11.43 14.75
N GLY A 267 8.75 10.10 14.61
CA GLY A 267 9.77 9.31 13.94
C GLY A 267 9.94 9.65 12.45
N TYR A 268 8.87 10.02 11.75
CA TYR A 268 8.96 10.54 10.39
C TYR A 268 9.76 11.84 10.34
N VAL A 269 9.45 12.77 11.25
CA VAL A 269 10.15 14.08 11.33
C VAL A 269 11.64 13.87 11.60
N GLU A 270 11.99 13.01 12.56
CA GLU A 270 13.38 12.71 12.92
C GLU A 270 14.17 12.17 11.71
N GLN A 271 13.60 11.25 10.95
CA GLN A 271 14.24 10.69 9.75
C GLN A 271 14.39 11.75 8.64
N MET A 272 13.36 12.54 8.38
CA MET A 272 13.43 13.62 7.39
C MET A 272 14.48 14.67 7.75
N VAL A 273 14.64 14.99 9.02
CA VAL A 273 15.68 15.91 9.51
C VAL A 273 17.08 15.29 9.39
N ALA A 274 17.23 14.01 9.73
CA ALA A 274 18.51 13.31 9.59
C ALA A 274 19.01 13.27 8.13
N HIS A 275 18.09 13.18 7.17
CA HIS A 275 18.40 13.15 5.74
C HIS A 275 18.50 14.54 5.09
N ARG A 276 18.28 15.63 5.84
CA ARG A 276 18.13 16.98 5.29
C ARG A 276 19.31 17.48 4.45
N THR A 277 20.52 17.06 4.78
CA THR A 277 21.74 17.46 4.04
C THR A 277 21.87 16.75 2.70
N ASN A 278 21.06 15.70 2.45
CA ASN A 278 21.13 14.88 1.25
C ASN A 278 19.75 14.31 0.87
N LEU A 279 18.71 15.15 0.95
CA LEU A 279 17.31 14.75 0.74
C LEU A 279 17.11 14.05 -0.62
N GLU A 280 17.64 14.63 -1.69
CA GLU A 280 17.50 14.06 -3.03
C GLU A 280 18.03 12.63 -3.08
N ARG A 281 19.27 12.40 -2.63
CA ARG A 281 19.90 11.08 -2.67
C ARG A 281 19.25 10.08 -1.70
N SER A 282 18.81 10.54 -0.53
CA SER A 282 18.24 9.68 0.50
C SER A 282 16.73 9.44 0.32
N CYS A 283 16.02 10.44 -0.21
CA CYS A 283 14.56 10.42 -0.33
C CYS A 283 14.06 10.14 -1.75
N ASP A 284 14.89 10.27 -2.79
CA ASP A 284 14.57 9.84 -4.15
C ASP A 284 14.60 8.30 -4.26
N PHE A 285 13.64 7.70 -3.60
CA PHE A 285 13.47 6.25 -3.50
C PHE A 285 13.45 5.54 -4.86
N MET A 286 12.92 6.21 -5.88
CA MET A 286 12.76 5.64 -7.21
C MET A 286 13.90 6.03 -8.16
N LEU A 287 14.86 6.84 -7.73
CA LEU A 287 15.89 7.42 -8.58
C LEU A 287 15.26 8.15 -9.77
N GLU A 288 14.36 9.09 -9.48
CA GLU A 288 13.68 9.87 -10.52
C GLU A 288 14.63 10.77 -11.29
N SER A 289 15.70 11.25 -10.65
CA SER A 289 16.79 11.95 -11.30
C SER A 289 17.39 11.16 -12.46
N ASP A 290 17.59 9.84 -12.27
CA ASP A 290 18.16 8.94 -13.30
C ASP A 290 17.15 8.60 -14.42
N THR A 291 15.88 8.92 -14.23
CA THR A 291 14.80 8.64 -15.19
C THR A 291 14.14 9.92 -15.74
N SER A 292 14.73 11.09 -15.47
CA SER A 292 14.24 12.39 -15.92
C SER A 292 15.11 12.97 -17.04
N PRO A 293 14.79 12.68 -18.31
CA PRO A 293 15.62 13.09 -19.46
C PRO A 293 15.56 14.59 -19.76
N VAL A 294 14.58 15.29 -19.22
CA VAL A 294 14.40 16.75 -19.27
C VAL A 294 13.62 17.19 -18.05
N ASP A 295 13.76 18.44 -17.64
CA ASP A 295 13.01 19.00 -16.52
C ASP A 295 11.51 18.69 -16.66
N LEU A 296 10.86 18.39 -15.53
CA LEU A 296 9.44 18.07 -15.40
C LEU A 296 8.98 16.74 -16.01
N VAL A 297 9.84 16.00 -16.69
CA VAL A 297 9.49 14.69 -17.29
C VAL A 297 10.23 13.57 -16.60
N THR A 298 9.50 12.59 -16.09
CA THR A 298 10.06 11.31 -15.60
C THR A 298 9.58 10.18 -16.51
N ARG A 299 10.51 9.43 -17.10
CA ARG A 299 10.22 8.32 -18.01
C ARG A 299 10.87 7.04 -17.54
N ARG A 300 10.09 6.16 -16.91
CA ARG A 300 10.54 4.87 -16.44
C ARG A 300 10.08 3.70 -17.32
N TYR A 301 8.94 3.86 -17.99
CA TYR A 301 8.36 2.84 -18.87
C TYR A 301 8.29 3.31 -20.32
N PRO A 302 8.31 2.37 -21.31
CA PRO A 302 8.41 2.74 -22.71
C PRO A 302 7.34 3.71 -23.21
N ALA A 303 6.08 3.47 -22.87
CA ALA A 303 4.94 4.17 -23.46
C ALA A 303 4.36 5.30 -22.61
N ILE A 304 4.82 5.49 -21.39
CA ILE A 304 4.27 6.50 -20.46
C ILE A 304 5.35 7.40 -19.89
N VAL A 305 4.99 8.66 -19.71
CA VAL A 305 5.77 9.64 -18.93
C VAL A 305 4.93 10.26 -17.83
N ILE A 306 5.60 10.69 -16.77
CA ILE A 306 5.05 11.57 -15.75
C ILE A 306 5.46 13.00 -16.12
N LEU A 307 4.50 13.91 -16.20
CA LEU A 307 4.70 15.34 -16.37
C LEU A 307 4.40 16.05 -15.05
N LYS A 308 5.39 16.78 -14.50
CA LYS A 308 5.34 17.42 -13.16
C LYS A 308 5.32 18.96 -13.25
N PRO A 309 4.24 19.58 -13.74
CA PRO A 309 4.23 21.03 -13.96
C PRO A 309 4.04 21.85 -12.69
N PHE A 310 3.57 21.20 -11.61
CA PHE A 310 3.19 21.84 -10.36
C PHE A 310 3.70 21.03 -9.17
N ASN A 311 4.44 21.69 -8.26
CA ASN A 311 5.16 21.00 -7.20
C ASN A 311 4.67 21.38 -5.80
N THR A 312 3.34 21.39 -5.58
CA THR A 312 2.74 21.50 -4.26
C THR A 312 1.32 20.93 -4.27
N CYS A 313 0.75 20.74 -3.09
CA CYS A 313 -0.61 20.25 -2.88
C CYS A 313 -1.35 21.13 -1.88
N PRO A 314 -2.70 21.16 -1.91
CA PRO A 314 -3.51 21.78 -0.86
C PRO A 314 -3.52 20.94 0.44
N GLN A 315 -3.04 19.72 0.39
CA GLN A 315 -2.87 18.84 1.54
C GLN A 315 -1.62 17.97 1.36
N ILE A 316 -0.81 17.88 2.42
CA ILE A 316 0.43 17.09 2.41
C ILE A 316 0.17 15.70 2.99
N CYS A 317 0.48 14.66 2.23
CA CYS A 317 0.39 13.27 2.69
C CYS A 317 1.74 12.80 3.23
N VAL A 318 1.78 12.28 4.45
CA VAL A 318 3.02 11.82 5.12
C VAL A 318 3.71 10.71 4.31
N TYR A 319 2.96 9.76 3.79
CA TYR A 319 3.49 8.63 2.99
C TYR A 319 3.74 8.98 1.50
N CYS A 320 3.61 10.26 1.12
CA CYS A 320 3.82 10.68 -0.27
C CYS A 320 5.23 10.35 -0.75
N GLN A 321 5.33 9.85 -1.98
CA GLN A 321 6.62 9.53 -2.59
C GLN A 321 7.49 10.76 -2.81
N ARG A 322 6.88 11.94 -2.94
CA ARG A 322 7.52 13.21 -3.33
C ARG A 322 7.41 14.30 -2.28
N ASN A 323 7.02 13.98 -1.04
CA ASN A 323 6.92 14.97 0.01
C ASN A 323 8.23 15.73 0.27
N TRP A 324 9.37 15.11 -0.03
CA TRP A 324 10.69 15.70 0.09
C TRP A 324 10.98 16.79 -0.97
N GLU A 325 10.25 16.80 -2.09
CA GLU A 325 10.34 17.83 -3.14
C GLU A 325 9.47 19.07 -2.82
N ILE A 326 8.56 18.98 -1.83
CA ILE A 326 7.61 20.03 -1.49
C ILE A 326 8.17 20.84 -0.33
N ASP A 327 8.40 22.13 -0.56
CA ASP A 327 8.90 23.04 0.48
C ASP A 327 7.80 23.51 1.43
N GLN A 328 6.62 23.81 0.89
CA GLN A 328 5.49 24.35 1.62
C GLN A 328 4.16 23.99 0.93
N VAL A 329 3.11 23.81 1.74
CA VAL A 329 1.75 23.65 1.21
C VAL A 329 1.36 24.90 0.43
N MET A 330 0.79 24.71 -0.77
CA MET A 330 0.40 25.78 -1.70
C MET A 330 1.48 26.85 -1.92
N ALA A 331 2.76 26.45 -1.96
CA ALA A 331 3.90 27.35 -2.09
C ALA A 331 3.75 28.33 -3.27
N PRO A 332 3.98 29.63 -3.05
CA PRO A 332 4.05 30.59 -4.15
C PRO A 332 5.15 30.18 -5.14
N GLY A 333 4.84 30.19 -6.43
CA GLY A 333 5.83 29.82 -7.48
C GLY A 333 6.00 28.31 -7.70
N ALA A 334 5.20 27.47 -7.07
CA ALA A 334 5.22 26.00 -7.29
C ALA A 334 4.86 25.57 -8.73
N LEU A 335 4.22 26.44 -9.51
CA LEU A 335 4.04 26.22 -10.94
C LEU A 335 5.36 26.46 -11.66
N ALA A 336 5.82 25.46 -12.42
CA ALA A 336 7.03 25.56 -13.19
C ALA A 336 6.97 26.71 -14.23
N PRO A 337 8.09 27.36 -14.54
CA PRO A 337 8.16 28.36 -15.59
C PRO A 337 7.62 27.83 -16.92
N GLN A 338 6.88 28.68 -17.67
CA GLN A 338 6.26 28.28 -18.94
C GLN A 338 7.29 27.71 -19.93
N ALA A 339 8.51 28.24 -19.94
CA ALA A 339 9.58 27.72 -20.80
C ALA A 339 9.95 26.26 -20.49
N LYS A 340 9.97 25.88 -19.21
CA LYS A 340 10.22 24.48 -18.81
C LYS A 340 9.07 23.57 -19.20
N ILE A 341 7.83 24.03 -19.03
CA ILE A 341 6.62 23.28 -19.44
C ILE A 341 6.66 23.05 -20.96
N GLU A 342 6.97 24.07 -21.75
CA GLU A 342 7.03 23.93 -23.21
C GLU A 342 8.20 23.05 -23.66
N ALA A 343 9.34 23.11 -23.00
CA ALA A 343 10.47 22.22 -23.27
C ALA A 343 10.09 20.75 -23.00
N ALA A 344 9.35 20.48 -21.92
CA ALA A 344 8.83 19.15 -21.58
C ALA A 344 7.83 18.66 -22.65
N MET A 345 6.87 19.50 -23.05
CA MET A 345 5.90 19.18 -24.11
C MET A 345 6.56 18.90 -25.44
N SER A 346 7.54 19.73 -25.83
CA SER A 346 8.32 19.53 -27.05
C SER A 346 9.19 18.27 -27.00
N TRP A 347 9.68 17.90 -25.81
CA TRP A 347 10.38 16.62 -25.63
C TRP A 347 9.41 15.44 -25.86
N ILE A 348 8.21 15.47 -25.27
CA ILE A 348 7.17 14.45 -25.50
C ILE A 348 6.84 14.32 -26.98
N GLU A 349 6.63 15.44 -27.67
CA GLU A 349 6.31 15.48 -29.10
C GLU A 349 7.38 14.82 -29.99
N ARG A 350 8.66 14.97 -29.63
CA ARG A 350 9.78 14.31 -30.35
C ARG A 350 9.94 12.82 -30.02
N HIS A 351 9.15 12.27 -29.12
CA HIS A 351 9.26 10.86 -28.69
C HIS A 351 7.97 10.08 -28.97
N PRO A 352 7.73 9.63 -30.22
CA PRO A 352 6.46 9.02 -30.64
C PRO A 352 6.12 7.69 -29.92
N SER A 353 7.08 7.08 -29.23
CA SER A 353 6.81 5.92 -28.35
C SER A 353 6.10 6.29 -27.05
N VAL A 354 6.05 7.58 -26.67
CA VAL A 354 5.27 8.07 -25.55
C VAL A 354 3.81 8.18 -25.98
N ARG A 355 2.98 7.27 -25.51
CA ARG A 355 1.55 7.19 -25.83
C ARG A 355 0.69 7.82 -24.74
N GLU A 356 1.21 7.84 -23.52
CA GLU A 356 0.47 8.19 -22.33
C GLU A 356 1.23 9.23 -21.50
N VAL A 357 0.51 10.26 -21.03
CA VAL A 357 1.06 11.31 -20.18
C VAL A 357 0.29 11.39 -18.88
N LEU A 358 0.96 11.11 -17.75
CA LEU A 358 0.44 11.29 -16.40
C LEU A 358 0.84 12.67 -15.89
N ILE A 359 -0.13 13.59 -15.78
CA ILE A 359 0.07 14.90 -15.18
C ILE A 359 -0.10 14.76 -13.66
N THR A 360 0.97 15.04 -12.91
CA THR A 360 1.01 14.96 -11.45
C THR A 360 2.20 15.76 -10.90
N GLY A 361 2.86 15.35 -9.84
CA GLY A 361 3.95 16.06 -9.17
C GLY A 361 3.49 16.47 -7.80
N GLY A 362 2.97 17.70 -7.63
CA GLY A 362 1.95 18.04 -6.66
C GLY A 362 0.56 17.70 -7.20
N ASP A 363 -0.48 18.29 -6.67
CA ASP A 363 -1.85 18.05 -7.14
C ASP A 363 -2.22 19.00 -8.29
N PRO A 364 -2.34 18.53 -9.54
CA PRO A 364 -2.61 19.39 -10.68
C PRO A 364 -3.98 20.07 -10.63
N PHE A 365 -4.97 19.50 -9.91
CA PHE A 365 -6.29 20.13 -9.80
C PHE A 365 -6.33 21.36 -8.89
N ALA A 366 -5.24 21.64 -8.17
CA ALA A 366 -5.07 22.94 -7.51
C ALA A 366 -4.77 24.09 -8.48
N LEU A 367 -4.47 23.80 -9.75
CA LEU A 367 -4.31 24.80 -10.81
C LEU A 367 -5.69 25.32 -11.28
N SER A 368 -5.68 26.53 -11.85
CA SER A 368 -6.90 27.08 -12.48
C SER A 368 -7.29 26.31 -13.76
N ASP A 369 -8.59 26.37 -14.11
CA ASP A 369 -9.12 25.72 -15.32
C ASP A 369 -8.36 26.15 -16.56
N SER A 370 -8.08 27.44 -16.71
CA SER A 370 -7.38 27.97 -17.88
C SER A 370 -5.96 27.44 -18.05
N ARG A 371 -5.26 27.13 -16.94
CA ARG A 371 -3.95 26.51 -16.98
C ARG A 371 -4.04 25.03 -17.35
N LEU A 372 -5.01 24.32 -16.79
CA LEU A 372 -5.27 22.91 -17.12
C LEU A 372 -5.67 22.77 -18.60
N GLU A 373 -6.59 23.62 -19.07
CA GLU A 373 -7.06 23.65 -20.46
C GLU A 373 -5.91 23.90 -21.46
N LYS A 374 -5.02 24.87 -21.15
CA LYS A 374 -3.86 25.14 -21.97
C LYS A 374 -2.90 23.94 -22.06
N MET A 375 -2.64 23.26 -20.95
CA MET A 375 -1.80 22.06 -20.95
C MET A 375 -2.45 20.91 -21.71
N LEU A 376 -3.75 20.68 -21.49
CA LEU A 376 -4.50 19.66 -22.22
C LEU A 376 -4.53 19.94 -23.73
N GLY A 377 -4.79 21.19 -24.14
CA GLY A 377 -4.78 21.58 -25.54
C GLY A 377 -3.42 21.29 -26.21
N ARG A 378 -2.31 21.59 -25.50
CA ARG A 378 -0.96 21.31 -26.02
C ARG A 378 -0.70 19.80 -26.14
N LEU A 379 -1.06 18.99 -25.13
CA LEU A 379 -0.93 17.54 -25.21
C LEU A 379 -1.84 16.92 -26.26
N ALA A 380 -3.06 17.43 -26.38
CA ALA A 380 -4.03 16.98 -27.37
C ALA A 380 -3.58 17.26 -28.82
N SER A 381 -2.75 18.27 -29.04
CA SER A 381 -2.18 18.56 -30.36
C SER A 381 -1.06 17.58 -30.78
N ILE A 382 -0.54 16.77 -29.83
CA ILE A 382 0.50 15.76 -30.12
C ILE A 382 -0.17 14.49 -30.66
N PRO A 383 0.07 14.11 -31.94
CA PRO A 383 -0.72 13.06 -32.61
C PRO A 383 -0.64 11.68 -31.95
N HIS A 384 0.51 11.34 -31.37
CA HIS A 384 0.76 10.02 -30.78
C HIS A 384 0.33 9.89 -29.32
N VAL A 385 -0.06 10.99 -28.65
CA VAL A 385 -0.61 10.93 -27.28
C VAL A 385 -2.07 10.50 -27.35
N ASP A 386 -2.34 9.27 -26.94
CA ASP A 386 -3.68 8.68 -26.97
C ASP A 386 -4.31 8.53 -25.57
N MET A 387 -3.55 8.81 -24.49
CA MET A 387 -4.09 8.85 -23.13
C MET A 387 -3.46 9.99 -22.31
N ILE A 388 -4.32 10.77 -21.66
CA ILE A 388 -3.90 11.78 -20.68
C ILE A 388 -4.50 11.39 -19.33
N ARG A 389 -3.64 11.26 -18.32
CA ARG A 389 -4.05 10.94 -16.95
C ARG A 389 -3.75 12.08 -16.00
N PHE A 390 -4.68 12.35 -15.09
CA PHE A 390 -4.44 13.22 -13.95
C PHE A 390 -4.26 12.38 -12.68
N GLY A 391 -3.10 12.51 -12.03
CA GLY A 391 -2.86 11.96 -10.71
C GLY A 391 -3.21 13.02 -9.67
N THR A 392 -4.35 12.87 -8.99
CA THR A 392 -4.87 13.89 -8.06
C THR A 392 -5.56 13.27 -6.85
N ARG A 393 -5.40 13.87 -5.69
CA ARG A 393 -6.16 13.52 -4.50
C ARG A 393 -7.33 14.50 -4.24
N THR A 394 -7.53 15.47 -5.10
CA THR A 394 -8.60 16.48 -4.99
C THR A 394 -10.00 15.89 -4.78
N PRO A 395 -10.41 14.77 -5.40
CA PRO A 395 -11.70 14.15 -5.08
C PRO A 395 -11.91 13.86 -3.58
N VAL A 396 -10.82 13.62 -2.86
CA VAL A 396 -10.79 13.29 -1.42
C VAL A 396 -10.58 14.51 -0.54
N THR A 397 -9.66 15.39 -0.94
CA THR A 397 -9.17 16.49 -0.08
C THR A 397 -9.87 17.81 -0.33
N LEU A 398 -10.50 17.95 -1.52
CA LEU A 398 -11.10 19.20 -1.98
C LEU A 398 -12.20 18.92 -3.04
N PRO A 399 -13.22 18.09 -2.76
CA PRO A 399 -14.17 17.63 -3.78
C PRO A 399 -14.95 18.77 -4.45
N MET A 400 -15.17 19.92 -3.78
CA MET A 400 -15.84 21.09 -4.35
C MET A 400 -15.07 21.74 -5.50
N ARG A 401 -13.79 21.43 -5.68
CA ARG A 401 -13.00 21.85 -6.84
C ARG A 401 -13.49 21.21 -8.14
N ILE A 402 -14.10 20.04 -8.03
CA ILE A 402 -14.60 19.29 -9.18
C ILE A 402 -16.07 19.67 -9.39
N ASP A 403 -16.26 20.81 -10.03
CA ASP A 403 -17.57 21.29 -10.50
C ASP A 403 -17.88 20.80 -11.93
N ASP A 404 -19.05 21.11 -12.43
CA ASP A 404 -19.47 20.71 -13.79
C ASP A 404 -18.56 21.35 -14.85
N ARG A 405 -18.11 22.59 -14.64
CA ARG A 405 -17.24 23.31 -15.55
C ARG A 405 -15.89 22.61 -15.73
N LEU A 406 -15.25 22.21 -14.62
CA LEU A 406 -13.99 21.46 -14.70
C LEU A 406 -14.22 20.11 -15.37
N ALA A 407 -15.26 19.38 -14.96
CA ALA A 407 -15.54 18.05 -15.50
C ALA A 407 -15.79 18.10 -17.01
N ASP A 408 -16.63 19.03 -17.48
CA ASP A 408 -16.94 19.21 -18.90
C ASP A 408 -15.70 19.65 -19.70
N MET A 409 -14.90 20.55 -19.16
CA MET A 409 -13.64 20.98 -19.79
C MET A 409 -12.70 19.78 -19.96
N LEU A 410 -12.49 18.96 -18.94
CA LEU A 410 -11.66 17.75 -19.03
C LEU A 410 -12.23 16.75 -20.05
N GLY A 411 -13.54 16.53 -20.02
CA GLY A 411 -14.27 15.64 -20.92
C GLY A 411 -14.21 16.06 -22.37
N SER A 412 -14.13 17.37 -22.67
CA SER A 412 -14.04 17.89 -24.04
C SER A 412 -12.78 17.47 -24.79
N PHE A 413 -11.73 17.07 -24.07
CA PHE A 413 -10.49 16.56 -24.67
C PHE A 413 -10.51 15.06 -24.97
N ARG A 414 -11.60 14.35 -24.63
CA ARG A 414 -11.77 12.97 -25.06
C ARG A 414 -12.23 12.91 -26.51
N GLU A 415 -11.62 12.00 -27.24
CA GLU A 415 -12.01 11.65 -28.60
C GLU A 415 -12.15 10.13 -28.69
N PRO A 416 -13.39 9.59 -28.68
CA PRO A 416 -13.62 8.15 -28.74
C PRO A 416 -12.88 7.48 -29.91
N GLY A 417 -12.11 6.45 -29.61
CA GLY A 417 -11.29 5.73 -30.58
C GLY A 417 -9.92 6.38 -30.90
N ARG A 418 -9.64 7.58 -30.40
CA ARG A 418 -8.36 8.27 -30.61
C ARG A 418 -7.66 8.61 -29.30
N ARG A 419 -8.36 9.27 -28.37
CA ARG A 419 -7.74 9.73 -27.12
C ARG A 419 -8.71 9.62 -25.95
N ASP A 420 -8.21 9.11 -24.84
CA ASP A 420 -8.91 9.08 -23.57
C ASP A 420 -8.29 10.06 -22.56
N VAL A 421 -9.13 10.56 -21.64
CA VAL A 421 -8.73 11.37 -20.48
C VAL A 421 -9.29 10.69 -19.24
N VAL A 422 -8.42 10.44 -18.27
CA VAL A 422 -8.79 9.70 -17.06
C VAL A 422 -8.26 10.36 -15.80
N VAL A 423 -8.94 10.13 -14.69
CA VAL A 423 -8.52 10.60 -13.36
C VAL A 423 -8.07 9.39 -12.52
N VAL A 424 -6.89 9.51 -11.91
CA VAL A 424 -6.36 8.52 -10.97
C VAL A 424 -6.27 9.20 -9.61
N THR A 425 -7.09 8.73 -8.67
CA THR A 425 -7.13 9.29 -7.32
C THR A 425 -6.50 8.36 -6.29
N HIS A 426 -6.36 8.87 -5.07
CA HIS A 426 -5.85 8.16 -3.90
C HIS A 426 -6.85 8.25 -2.76
N VAL A 427 -7.66 7.22 -2.58
CA VAL A 427 -8.58 7.04 -1.47
C VAL A 427 -8.06 5.88 -0.64
N GLU A 428 -7.81 6.11 0.62
CA GLU A 428 -7.13 5.16 1.49
C GLU A 428 -8.09 4.47 2.46
N HIS A 429 -9.22 5.10 2.78
CA HIS A 429 -10.18 4.55 3.73
C HIS A 429 -11.63 4.82 3.31
N SER A 430 -12.55 3.93 3.69
CA SER A 430 -13.98 4.06 3.38
C SER A 430 -14.65 5.30 4.00
N TYR A 431 -14.07 5.86 5.06
CA TYR A 431 -14.56 7.09 5.70
C TYR A 431 -14.30 8.34 4.86
N GLU A 432 -13.30 8.32 3.97
CA GLU A 432 -13.01 9.41 3.01
C GLU A 432 -14.05 9.49 1.88
N VAL A 433 -14.82 8.43 1.67
CA VAL A 433 -15.85 8.40 0.62
C VAL A 433 -17.10 9.09 1.14
N THR A 434 -17.17 10.38 0.92
CA THR A 434 -18.25 11.28 1.37
C THR A 434 -19.29 11.51 0.27
N PRO A 435 -20.46 12.07 0.57
CA PRO A 435 -21.41 12.53 -0.45
C PRO A 435 -20.81 13.54 -1.43
N GLU A 436 -19.98 14.47 -0.95
CA GLU A 436 -19.30 15.46 -1.80
C GLU A 436 -18.32 14.81 -2.76
N MET A 437 -17.54 13.84 -2.28
CA MET A 437 -16.67 13.04 -3.15
C MET A 437 -17.49 12.25 -4.18
N ALA A 438 -18.60 11.63 -3.76
CA ALA A 438 -19.46 10.87 -4.66
C ALA A 438 -20.04 11.77 -5.77
N GLN A 439 -20.45 13.01 -5.45
CA GLN A 439 -20.91 13.98 -6.42
C GLN A 439 -19.79 14.43 -7.37
N ALA A 440 -18.59 14.68 -6.86
CA ALA A 440 -17.43 15.05 -7.67
C ALA A 440 -17.10 13.94 -8.68
N VAL A 441 -17.10 12.68 -8.25
CA VAL A 441 -16.88 11.53 -9.12
C VAL A 441 -18.01 11.38 -10.15
N ASP A 442 -19.27 11.60 -9.76
CA ASP A 442 -20.41 11.53 -10.67
C ASP A 442 -20.31 12.57 -11.80
N ARG A 443 -19.87 13.81 -11.50
CA ARG A 443 -19.61 14.85 -12.52
C ARG A 443 -18.54 14.39 -13.51
N LEU A 444 -17.40 13.91 -13.03
CA LEU A 444 -16.34 13.38 -13.90
C LEU A 444 -16.85 12.25 -14.81
N ARG A 445 -17.64 11.34 -14.26
CA ARG A 445 -18.19 10.21 -15.02
C ARG A 445 -19.24 10.64 -16.04
N ARG A 446 -20.10 11.61 -15.73
CA ARG A 446 -21.05 12.17 -16.70
C ARG A 446 -20.33 12.86 -17.86
N ALA A 447 -19.20 13.50 -17.59
CA ALA A 447 -18.32 14.03 -18.62
C ALA A 447 -17.55 12.95 -19.41
N GLY A 448 -17.80 11.67 -19.11
CA GLY A 448 -17.22 10.51 -19.79
C GLY A 448 -15.85 10.07 -19.27
N LEU A 449 -15.35 10.64 -18.18
CA LEU A 449 -14.04 10.31 -17.62
C LEU A 449 -14.11 9.04 -16.76
N ALA A 450 -13.16 8.14 -16.95
CA ALA A 450 -12.94 7.04 -16.02
C ALA A 450 -12.20 7.53 -14.78
N VAL A 451 -12.57 7.01 -13.61
CA VAL A 451 -11.93 7.35 -12.33
C VAL A 451 -11.38 6.09 -11.69
N TYR A 452 -10.08 6.08 -11.44
CA TYR A 452 -9.34 4.95 -10.87
C TYR A 452 -8.79 5.28 -9.49
N ASN A 453 -8.67 4.27 -8.61
CA ASN A 453 -8.06 4.41 -7.30
C ASN A 453 -6.71 3.70 -7.22
N GLN A 454 -5.71 4.39 -6.69
CA GLN A 454 -4.45 3.84 -6.21
C GLN A 454 -4.46 3.83 -4.68
N HIS A 455 -4.59 2.66 -4.09
CA HIS A 455 -4.62 2.48 -2.64
C HIS A 455 -3.21 2.15 -2.13
N VAL A 456 -2.76 2.77 -1.05
CA VAL A 456 -1.53 2.39 -0.33
C VAL A 456 -1.92 1.58 0.90
N PHE A 457 -1.60 0.29 0.89
CA PHE A 457 -1.95 -0.64 1.96
C PHE A 457 -1.02 -0.49 3.15
N THR A 458 -1.21 0.58 3.91
CA THR A 458 -0.39 0.92 5.09
C THR A 458 -0.81 0.13 6.33
N PHE A 459 -0.01 0.20 7.40
CA PHE A 459 -0.37 -0.34 8.70
C PHE A 459 -1.77 0.13 9.16
N PHE A 460 -2.11 1.39 8.90
CA PHE A 460 -3.37 2.00 9.31
C PHE A 460 -4.59 1.56 8.50
N THR A 461 -4.38 0.98 7.31
CA THR A 461 -5.44 0.47 6.40
C THR A 461 -5.40 -1.05 6.25
N SER A 462 -4.58 -1.75 7.04
CA SER A 462 -4.27 -3.17 6.84
C SER A 462 -5.11 -4.13 7.68
N ARG A 463 -6.10 -3.65 8.40
CA ARG A 463 -7.00 -4.52 9.14
C ARG A 463 -7.82 -5.38 8.19
N ARG A 464 -8.29 -6.50 8.71
CA ARG A 464 -8.96 -7.53 7.91
C ARG A 464 -10.25 -7.01 7.29
N PHE A 465 -10.38 -7.12 5.96
CA PHE A 465 -11.50 -6.66 5.13
C PHE A 465 -11.71 -5.14 5.08
N GLU A 466 -10.83 -4.34 5.62
CA GLU A 466 -10.88 -2.88 5.53
C GLU A 466 -10.70 -2.41 4.08
N ALA A 467 -9.67 -2.92 3.39
CA ALA A 467 -9.46 -2.67 1.97
C ALA A 467 -10.60 -3.23 1.10
N ALA A 468 -11.18 -4.38 1.48
CA ALA A 468 -12.35 -4.95 0.80
C ALA A 468 -13.55 -4.01 0.88
N LEU A 469 -13.85 -3.45 2.06
CA LEU A 469 -14.90 -2.48 2.25
C LEU A 469 -14.66 -1.22 1.39
N LEU A 470 -13.44 -0.69 1.41
CA LEU A 470 -13.07 0.46 0.58
C LEU A 470 -13.40 0.21 -0.91
N ARG A 471 -12.97 -0.92 -1.46
CA ARG A 471 -13.26 -1.28 -2.87
C ARG A 471 -14.75 -1.38 -3.16
N MET A 472 -15.52 -1.94 -2.21
CA MET A 472 -16.98 -2.04 -2.36
C MET A 472 -17.65 -0.67 -2.38
N VAL A 473 -17.23 0.24 -1.51
CA VAL A 473 -17.78 1.60 -1.43
C VAL A 473 -17.38 2.41 -2.67
N LEU A 474 -16.12 2.36 -3.08
CA LEU A 474 -15.61 3.04 -4.28
C LEU A 474 -16.35 2.62 -5.54
N ARG A 475 -16.61 1.33 -5.73
CA ARG A 475 -17.38 0.85 -6.89
C ARG A 475 -18.81 1.36 -6.93
N ARG A 476 -19.44 1.62 -5.77
CA ARG A 476 -20.78 2.20 -5.70
C ARG A 476 -20.83 3.62 -6.25
N ILE A 477 -19.79 4.41 -6.02
CA ILE A 477 -19.67 5.78 -6.52
C ILE A 477 -19.01 5.87 -7.90
N GLY A 478 -18.59 4.73 -8.47
CA GLY A 478 -18.03 4.66 -9.83
C GLY A 478 -16.53 4.83 -9.93
N VAL A 479 -15.79 4.68 -8.84
CA VAL A 479 -14.32 4.61 -8.84
C VAL A 479 -13.87 3.15 -8.97
N GLU A 480 -12.92 2.90 -9.87
CA GLU A 480 -12.40 1.57 -10.14
C GLU A 480 -11.10 1.30 -9.41
N PRO A 481 -10.93 0.14 -8.74
CA PRO A 481 -9.64 -0.26 -8.20
C PRO A 481 -8.62 -0.42 -9.34
N TYR A 482 -7.41 0.13 -9.14
CA TYR A 482 -6.35 0.10 -10.15
C TYR A 482 -5.05 -0.52 -9.62
N TYR A 483 -4.49 0.04 -8.57
CA TYR A 483 -3.35 -0.54 -7.86
C TYR A 483 -3.61 -0.60 -6.36
N THR A 484 -3.05 -1.64 -5.71
CA THR A 484 -2.83 -1.66 -4.27
C THR A 484 -1.32 -1.73 -4.04
N PHE A 485 -0.75 -0.61 -3.60
CA PHE A 485 0.67 -0.51 -3.30
C PHE A 485 0.99 -1.04 -1.92
N ALA A 486 2.03 -1.88 -1.80
CA ALA A 486 2.72 -2.04 -0.54
C ALA A 486 3.42 -0.71 -0.18
N PRO A 487 3.48 -0.33 1.11
CA PRO A 487 4.20 0.87 1.52
C PRO A 487 5.66 0.83 1.08
N LYS A 488 6.23 1.98 0.81
CA LYS A 488 7.62 2.10 0.41
C LYS A 488 8.56 1.59 1.49
N GLY A 489 9.69 1.06 1.07
CA GLY A 489 10.77 0.63 1.95
C GLY A 489 11.61 1.77 2.53
N LYS A 490 11.09 3.00 2.65
CA LYS A 490 11.79 4.16 3.20
C LYS A 490 11.79 4.16 4.72
N GLU A 491 12.87 4.62 5.33
CA GLU A 491 13.02 4.65 6.79
C GLU A 491 12.03 5.63 7.43
N GLU A 492 11.83 6.81 6.84
CA GLU A 492 10.91 7.82 7.33
C GLU A 492 9.45 7.32 7.35
N THR A 493 9.10 6.32 6.54
CA THR A 493 7.76 5.72 6.51
C THR A 493 7.69 4.37 7.21
N ALA A 494 8.64 4.02 8.07
CA ALA A 494 8.69 2.74 8.78
C ALA A 494 7.40 2.42 9.55
N ALA A 495 6.77 3.43 10.18
CA ALA A 495 5.51 3.29 10.91
C ALA A 495 4.33 2.83 10.02
N TYR A 496 4.41 3.03 8.71
CA TYR A 496 3.38 2.69 7.72
C TYR A 496 3.58 1.30 7.11
N ARG A 497 4.72 0.67 7.31
CA ARG A 497 5.06 -0.61 6.68
C ARG A 497 4.16 -1.76 7.16
N VAL A 498 3.88 -2.65 6.25
CA VAL A 498 3.10 -3.87 6.44
C VAL A 498 3.82 -5.03 5.78
N PRO A 499 3.89 -6.21 6.38
CA PRO A 499 4.46 -7.38 5.72
C PRO A 499 3.80 -7.66 4.38
N LEU A 500 4.56 -7.91 3.33
CA LEU A 500 4.04 -8.28 2.00
C LEU A 500 3.11 -9.49 2.09
N ALA A 501 3.42 -10.40 3.01
CA ALA A 501 2.58 -11.56 3.29
C ALA A 501 1.17 -11.17 3.76
N ARG A 502 1.02 -10.06 4.53
CA ARG A 502 -0.30 -9.58 4.98
C ARG A 502 -1.14 -9.04 3.82
N LEU A 503 -0.52 -8.24 2.94
CA LEU A 503 -1.19 -7.75 1.74
C LEU A 503 -1.66 -8.91 0.84
N LEU A 504 -0.79 -9.88 0.59
CA LEU A 504 -1.13 -11.06 -0.21
C LEU A 504 -2.20 -11.94 0.45
N GLN A 505 -2.19 -12.06 1.78
CA GLN A 505 -3.24 -12.74 2.52
C GLN A 505 -4.59 -12.05 2.32
N GLU A 506 -4.66 -10.72 2.47
CA GLU A 506 -5.89 -9.96 2.27
C GLU A 506 -6.46 -10.20 0.87
N GLN A 507 -5.65 -10.02 -0.17
CA GLN A 507 -6.09 -10.24 -1.54
C GLN A 507 -6.56 -11.67 -1.82
N LYS A 508 -5.91 -12.67 -1.21
CA LYS A 508 -6.32 -14.07 -1.33
C LYS A 508 -7.66 -14.35 -0.65
N GLU A 509 -7.92 -13.72 0.48
CA GLU A 509 -9.21 -13.83 1.18
C GLU A 509 -10.32 -13.13 0.42
N GLU A 510 -10.09 -11.92 -0.06
CA GLU A 510 -11.03 -11.17 -0.88
C GLU A 510 -11.38 -11.92 -2.18
N ALA A 511 -10.41 -12.60 -2.80
CA ALA A 511 -10.63 -13.40 -4.00
C ALA A 511 -11.67 -14.51 -3.83
N ARG A 512 -11.87 -14.97 -2.61
CA ARG A 512 -12.86 -16.01 -2.28
C ARG A 512 -14.25 -15.45 -1.99
N LEU A 513 -14.34 -14.17 -1.63
CA LEU A 513 -15.54 -13.55 -1.10
C LEU A 513 -16.19 -12.58 -2.08
N MET A 514 -15.40 -11.89 -2.89
CA MET A 514 -15.88 -10.79 -3.72
C MET A 514 -15.87 -11.09 -5.21
N PRO A 515 -16.83 -10.55 -5.96
CA PRO A 515 -16.84 -10.62 -7.43
C PRO A 515 -15.59 -9.97 -8.04
N GLY A 516 -15.14 -10.49 -9.20
CA GLY A 516 -13.96 -10.00 -9.90
C GLY A 516 -14.02 -8.51 -10.25
N THR A 517 -15.21 -8.02 -10.63
CA THR A 517 -15.44 -6.59 -10.97
C THR A 517 -15.15 -5.60 -9.83
N ARG A 518 -15.03 -6.06 -8.59
CA ARG A 518 -14.65 -5.25 -7.43
C ARG A 518 -13.18 -5.40 -7.04
N ARG A 519 -12.43 -6.21 -7.78
CA ARG A 519 -11.05 -6.59 -7.49
C ARG A 519 -10.21 -6.55 -8.77
N THR A 520 -10.29 -5.45 -9.49
CA THR A 520 -9.55 -5.25 -10.75
C THR A 520 -8.14 -4.70 -10.54
N ASP A 521 -7.77 -4.40 -9.29
CA ASP A 521 -6.47 -3.87 -8.93
C ASP A 521 -5.36 -4.93 -8.97
N GLU A 522 -4.14 -4.45 -9.22
CA GLU A 522 -2.90 -5.22 -9.04
C GLU A 522 -2.19 -4.85 -7.74
N ALA A 523 -1.73 -5.88 -7.00
CA ALA A 523 -0.85 -5.68 -5.87
C ALA A 523 0.57 -5.46 -6.34
N VAL A 524 1.16 -4.33 -5.97
CA VAL A 524 2.50 -3.95 -6.41
C VAL A 524 3.36 -3.44 -5.26
N TYR A 525 4.64 -3.70 -5.36
CA TYR A 525 5.68 -3.08 -4.54
C TYR A 525 6.60 -2.28 -5.46
N ASN A 526 6.81 -1.02 -5.16
CA ASN A 526 7.81 -0.22 -5.84
C ASN A 526 9.18 -0.57 -5.27
N VAL A 527 9.95 -1.32 -6.04
CA VAL A 527 11.32 -1.69 -5.68
C VAL A 527 12.22 -0.46 -5.82
N PRO A 528 13.07 -0.16 -4.81
CA PRO A 528 13.97 0.99 -4.89
C PRO A 528 14.78 1.00 -6.18
N GLY A 529 14.70 2.09 -6.95
CA GLY A 529 15.41 2.26 -8.21
C GLY A 529 15.01 1.35 -9.38
N LEU A 530 14.18 0.33 -9.16
CA LEU A 530 13.87 -0.74 -10.13
C LEU A 530 12.39 -0.83 -10.55
N GLY A 531 11.55 0.12 -10.11
CA GLY A 531 10.15 0.17 -10.52
C GLY A 531 9.22 -0.86 -9.89
N LYS A 532 8.12 -1.19 -10.58
CA LYS A 532 7.06 -2.02 -10.03
C LYS A 532 7.40 -3.51 -10.04
N ASN A 533 7.25 -4.15 -8.91
CA ASN A 533 7.20 -5.61 -8.76
C ASN A 533 5.76 -6.06 -8.52
N TYR A 534 5.25 -6.92 -9.37
CA TYR A 534 3.89 -7.46 -9.26
C TYR A 534 3.87 -8.61 -8.25
N LEU A 535 3.28 -8.37 -7.08
CA LEU A 535 3.39 -9.26 -5.92
C LEU A 535 2.68 -10.61 -6.11
N ARG A 536 1.70 -10.70 -6.99
CA ARG A 536 1.01 -11.98 -7.29
C ARG A 536 1.84 -12.90 -8.19
N ALA A 537 2.80 -12.36 -8.93
CA ALA A 537 3.67 -13.14 -9.80
C ALA A 537 4.86 -13.70 -8.99
N ARG A 538 4.90 -15.03 -8.79
CA ARG A 538 5.92 -15.70 -7.95
C ARG A 538 7.34 -15.51 -8.50
N GLN A 539 7.51 -15.53 -9.81
CA GLN A 539 8.80 -15.37 -10.48
C GLN A 539 9.42 -13.97 -10.30
N HIS A 540 8.68 -13.03 -9.75
CA HIS A 540 9.16 -11.66 -9.55
C HIS A 540 9.87 -11.46 -8.21
N ARG A 541 9.90 -12.47 -7.33
CA ARG A 541 10.66 -12.43 -6.07
C ARG A 541 10.93 -13.82 -5.52
N ASP A 542 12.04 -13.95 -4.82
CA ASP A 542 12.42 -15.12 -4.04
C ASP A 542 12.53 -14.77 -2.55
N LEU A 543 12.10 -15.70 -1.68
CA LEU A 543 12.34 -15.61 -0.25
C LEU A 543 13.71 -16.19 0.04
N LEU A 544 14.68 -15.32 0.38
CA LEU A 544 16.08 -15.74 0.62
C LEU A 544 16.32 -16.23 2.05
N SER A 545 15.80 -15.52 3.05
CA SER A 545 16.12 -15.82 4.45
C SER A 545 15.05 -15.32 5.42
N ILE A 546 15.12 -15.80 6.65
CA ILE A 546 14.43 -15.28 7.82
C ILE A 546 15.51 -14.77 8.78
N LEU A 547 15.50 -13.47 9.06
CA LEU A 547 16.47 -12.83 9.95
C LEU A 547 16.21 -13.17 11.42
N PRO A 548 17.17 -12.88 12.33
CA PRO A 548 17.02 -13.15 13.76
C PRO A 548 15.77 -12.57 14.42
N ASP A 549 15.26 -11.44 13.95
CA ASP A 549 14.03 -10.80 14.43
C ASP A 549 12.74 -11.38 13.82
N GLY A 550 12.85 -12.28 12.83
CA GLY A 550 11.74 -12.85 12.07
C GLY A 550 11.40 -12.09 10.80
N SER A 551 12.15 -11.06 10.44
CA SER A 551 11.98 -10.36 9.17
C SER A 551 12.34 -11.27 8.00
N ARG A 552 11.52 -11.23 6.94
CA ARG A 552 11.75 -12.00 5.71
C ARG A 552 12.62 -11.20 4.76
N VAL A 553 13.67 -11.79 4.25
CA VAL A 553 14.53 -11.20 3.20
C VAL A 553 14.06 -11.69 1.85
N TYR A 554 13.69 -10.76 0.99
CA TYR A 554 13.29 -11.04 -0.39
C TYR A 554 14.33 -10.53 -1.38
N GLU A 555 14.53 -11.27 -2.45
CA GLU A 555 15.17 -10.81 -3.66
C GLU A 555 14.09 -10.53 -4.71
N PHE A 556 14.06 -9.32 -5.23
CA PHE A 556 13.08 -8.87 -6.21
C PHE A 556 13.69 -8.85 -7.61
N HIS A 557 12.91 -9.32 -8.59
CA HIS A 557 13.30 -9.42 -10.00
C HIS A 557 12.37 -8.58 -10.88
N PRO A 558 12.36 -7.24 -10.75
CA PRO A 558 11.53 -6.39 -11.60
C PRO A 558 12.04 -6.39 -13.05
N TRP A 559 11.18 -6.06 -14.01
CA TRP A 559 11.51 -6.08 -15.42
C TRP A 559 12.62 -5.09 -15.81
N GLU A 560 12.77 -3.99 -15.07
CA GLU A 560 13.77 -2.95 -15.32
C GLU A 560 15.21 -3.46 -15.22
N LYS A 561 15.43 -4.57 -14.51
CA LYS A 561 16.74 -5.25 -14.50
C LYS A 561 17.27 -5.58 -15.89
N ASN A 562 16.39 -5.68 -16.90
CA ASN A 562 16.79 -5.95 -18.28
C ASN A 562 17.25 -4.70 -19.04
N VAL A 563 17.14 -3.53 -18.43
CA VAL A 563 17.44 -2.22 -19.03
C VAL A 563 18.66 -1.55 -18.38
N ILE A 564 18.92 -1.86 -17.12
CA ILE A 564 20.02 -1.29 -16.32
C ILE A 564 20.95 -2.39 -15.79
N GLU A 565 22.15 -2.03 -15.37
CA GLU A 565 23.17 -2.99 -14.88
C GLU A 565 22.77 -3.67 -13.56
N GLN A 566 21.86 -3.07 -12.77
CA GLN A 566 21.40 -3.67 -11.52
C GLN A 566 20.36 -4.76 -11.79
N ASP A 567 20.78 -6.02 -11.61
CA ASP A 567 19.94 -7.19 -11.92
C ASP A 567 18.78 -7.40 -10.96
N THR A 568 18.99 -7.21 -9.66
CA THR A 568 18.04 -7.54 -8.60
C THR A 568 18.16 -6.59 -7.41
N TYR A 569 17.15 -6.57 -6.58
CA TYR A 569 17.17 -5.85 -5.31
C TYR A 569 16.92 -6.84 -4.15
N VAL A 570 17.73 -6.77 -3.10
CA VAL A 570 17.54 -7.54 -1.88
C VAL A 570 17.13 -6.61 -0.76
N GLY A 571 16.01 -6.92 -0.10
CA GLY A 571 15.48 -6.11 1.00
C GLY A 571 14.77 -6.94 2.05
N ALA A 572 14.85 -6.47 3.31
CA ALA A 572 14.12 -7.05 4.42
C ALA A 572 12.70 -6.47 4.51
N ASP A 573 11.73 -7.35 4.72
CA ASP A 573 10.34 -7.04 5.00
C ASP A 573 10.13 -6.89 6.52
N VAL A 574 8.99 -6.38 6.92
CA VAL A 574 8.61 -6.26 8.34
C VAL A 574 8.32 -7.64 8.92
N SER A 575 8.78 -7.89 10.15
CA SER A 575 8.43 -9.10 10.91
C SER A 575 6.90 -9.23 11.06
N ILE A 576 6.38 -10.41 10.71
CA ILE A 576 4.93 -10.68 10.84
C ILE A 576 4.52 -10.65 12.31
N LEU A 577 5.36 -11.14 13.21
CA LEU A 577 5.07 -11.14 14.63
C LEU A 577 4.96 -9.72 15.18
N ASP A 578 5.92 -8.85 14.87
CA ASP A 578 5.91 -7.45 15.32
C ASP A 578 4.72 -6.67 14.74
N TYR A 579 4.38 -6.92 13.47
CA TYR A 579 3.19 -6.35 12.86
C TYR A 579 1.91 -6.73 13.61
N LEU A 580 1.77 -8.01 13.97
CA LEU A 580 0.58 -8.50 14.68
C LEU A 580 0.50 -7.97 16.11
N GLU A 581 1.63 -7.80 16.80
CA GLU A 581 1.71 -7.16 18.11
C GLU A 581 1.28 -5.71 18.08
N ARG A 582 1.69 -4.97 17.06
CA ARG A 582 1.26 -3.57 16.86
C ARG A 582 -0.23 -3.44 16.54
N LEU A 583 -0.88 -4.49 16.01
CA LEU A 583 -2.32 -4.51 15.74
C LEU A 583 -3.16 -4.87 16.97
N ALA A 584 -2.59 -5.62 17.92
CA ALA A 584 -3.26 -6.06 19.15
C ALA A 584 -3.48 -4.91 20.13
#